data_ad7282628f687461a905aaf0d1004015
#
_entry.id   ad7282628f687461a905aaf0d1004015
#
_cell.length_a   1.000
_cell.length_b   1.000
_cell.length_c   1.000
_cell.angle_alpha   90.00
_cell.angle_beta   90.00
_cell.angle_gamma   90.00
#
_symmetry.space_group_name_H-M   'P 1'
#
loop_
_entity.id
_entity.type
_entity.pdbx_description
1 polymer ?
#
loop_
_entity_poly.entity_id
_entity_poly.type
_entity_poly.pdbx_seq_one_letter_code
_entity_poly.pdbx_strand_id
1 'polypeptide(L)'
;MSVIKHKQQRVGVFIDAQNLYHSAKNLYNKNVNFEAVLKEVVGGRQLIRAIAYVITTEGGEEKGFIEALEKHGIETKSKDLQVFYGGAKKADWDVGIAVDAIRLAPKLDAVVIVSGDGDFVPLVEYIKNDTQVEAASFGKSSSASLKEAVDDFLDMDENPKKYLIGAQTRRRQTRRKPAKKS
;
A
#
# COMPACT_ATOMS: atom_id res chain seq x y z
N MET A 1 -17.49 -1.86 -17.39
CA MET A 1 -17.97 -0.48 -17.61
C MET A 1 -16.85 0.49 -17.26
N SER A 2 -16.64 1.52 -18.05
CA SER A 2 -15.66 2.55 -17.73
C SER A 2 -16.18 3.35 -16.53
N VAL A 3 -15.40 3.37 -15.46
CA VAL A 3 -15.73 4.11 -14.24
C VAL A 3 -15.49 5.60 -14.49
N ILE A 4 -16.47 6.43 -14.18
CA ILE A 4 -16.34 7.87 -14.32
C ILE A 4 -15.64 8.44 -13.08
N LYS A 5 -14.51 9.15 -13.30
CA LYS A 5 -13.74 9.80 -12.23
C LYS A 5 -13.85 11.31 -12.36
N HIS A 6 -14.67 11.93 -11.50
CA HIS A 6 -14.84 13.38 -11.46
C HIS A 6 -13.90 14.01 -10.43
N LYS A 7 -13.36 15.20 -10.74
CA LYS A 7 -12.45 15.93 -9.83
C LYS A 7 -13.06 16.24 -8.46
N GLN A 8 -14.38 16.36 -8.38
CA GLN A 8 -15.11 16.63 -7.14
C GLN A 8 -15.31 15.39 -6.26
N GLN A 9 -15.04 14.19 -6.76
CA GLN A 9 -15.16 12.97 -5.95
C GLN A 9 -14.24 13.02 -4.73
N ARG A 10 -14.82 12.72 -3.57
CA ARG A 10 -14.11 12.55 -2.30
C ARG A 10 -13.56 11.12 -2.25
N VAL A 11 -12.24 10.99 -2.17
CA VAL A 11 -11.56 9.70 -2.23
C VAL A 11 -10.91 9.38 -0.90
N GLY A 12 -11.13 8.16 -0.41
CA GLY A 12 -10.36 7.54 0.67
C GLY A 12 -9.45 6.45 0.11
N VAL A 13 -8.18 6.46 0.51
CA VAL A 13 -7.18 5.49 0.04
C VAL A 13 -6.67 4.67 1.22
N PHE A 14 -6.77 3.35 1.11
CA PHE A 14 -6.40 2.38 2.15
C PHE A 14 -5.28 1.49 1.59
N ILE A 15 -4.08 1.63 2.14
CA ILE A 15 -2.86 1.03 1.59
C ILE A 15 -2.39 -0.12 2.48
N ASP A 16 -2.48 -1.34 1.97
CA ASP A 16 -1.81 -2.50 2.53
C ASP A 16 -0.32 -2.46 2.15
N ALA A 17 0.47 -1.80 2.99
CA ALA A 17 1.88 -1.56 2.71
C ALA A 17 2.67 -2.87 2.58
N GLN A 18 2.32 -3.89 3.37
CA GLN A 18 3.01 -5.17 3.36
C GLN A 18 2.73 -5.96 2.07
N ASN A 19 1.47 -6.01 1.63
CA ASN A 19 1.09 -6.68 0.38
C ASN A 19 1.86 -6.08 -0.81
N LEU A 20 1.88 -4.76 -0.93
CA LEU A 20 2.63 -4.09 -2.00
C LEU A 20 4.13 -4.30 -1.90
N TYR A 21 4.69 -4.23 -0.69
CA TYR A 21 6.12 -4.47 -0.47
C TYR A 21 6.53 -5.87 -0.95
N HIS A 22 5.80 -6.90 -0.52
CA HIS A 22 6.10 -8.27 -0.94
C HIS A 22 5.94 -8.47 -2.44
N SER A 23 4.89 -7.92 -3.05
CA SER A 23 4.67 -7.98 -4.49
C SER A 23 5.82 -7.33 -5.28
N ALA A 24 6.25 -6.13 -4.90
CA ALA A 24 7.36 -5.43 -5.55
C ALA A 24 8.70 -6.16 -5.38
N LYS A 25 8.94 -6.74 -4.19
CA LYS A 25 10.15 -7.52 -3.94
C LYS A 25 10.17 -8.83 -4.72
N ASN A 26 9.07 -9.56 -4.74
CA ASN A 26 8.99 -10.84 -5.41
C ASN A 26 9.04 -10.72 -6.93
N LEU A 27 8.34 -9.73 -7.50
CA LEU A 27 8.26 -9.54 -8.94
C LEU A 27 9.46 -8.79 -9.54
N TYR A 28 10.01 -7.82 -8.81
CA TYR A 28 10.97 -6.85 -9.37
C TYR A 28 12.23 -6.65 -8.53
N ASN A 29 12.31 -7.22 -7.34
CA ASN A 29 13.37 -6.95 -6.36
C ASN A 29 13.62 -5.44 -6.13
N LYS A 30 12.54 -4.67 -6.08
CA LYS A 30 12.56 -3.22 -5.89
C LYS A 30 11.65 -2.80 -4.74
N ASN A 31 11.71 -1.52 -4.38
CA ASN A 31 10.80 -0.91 -3.43
C ASN A 31 9.65 -0.20 -4.16
N VAL A 32 8.54 0.01 -3.44
CA VAL A 32 7.38 0.74 -3.97
C VAL A 32 7.59 2.24 -3.80
N ASN A 33 7.22 2.99 -4.84
CA ASN A 33 7.07 4.44 -4.79
C ASN A 33 5.64 4.80 -4.37
N PHE A 34 5.39 4.86 -3.07
CA PHE A 34 4.05 5.11 -2.53
C PHE A 34 3.47 6.49 -2.89
N GLU A 35 4.33 7.50 -3.08
CA GLU A 35 3.91 8.82 -3.57
C GLU A 35 3.32 8.72 -4.98
N ALA A 36 4.00 8.02 -5.87
CA ALA A 36 3.52 7.82 -7.24
C ALA A 36 2.22 7.00 -7.28
N VAL A 37 2.12 5.97 -6.42
CA VAL A 37 0.90 5.18 -6.27
C VAL A 37 -0.25 6.06 -5.81
N LEU A 38 -0.06 6.82 -4.71
CA LEU A 38 -1.09 7.71 -4.18
C LEU A 38 -1.56 8.74 -5.22
N LYS A 39 -0.63 9.40 -5.89
CA LYS A 39 -0.92 10.38 -6.93
C LYS A 39 -1.78 9.80 -8.04
N GLU A 40 -1.45 8.58 -8.47
CA GLU A 40 -2.18 7.90 -9.56
C GLU A 40 -3.60 7.52 -9.15
N VAL A 41 -3.76 6.86 -7.99
CA VAL A 41 -5.07 6.39 -7.54
C VAL A 41 -6.00 7.55 -7.18
N VAL A 42 -5.46 8.67 -6.70
CA VAL A 42 -6.25 9.89 -6.46
C VAL A 42 -6.66 10.54 -7.78
N GLY A 43 -5.77 10.58 -8.78
CA GLY A 43 -6.09 11.06 -10.13
C GLY A 43 -6.64 12.49 -10.19
N GLY A 44 -6.16 13.38 -9.34
CA GLY A 44 -6.61 14.78 -9.27
C GLY A 44 -7.98 14.99 -8.60
N ARG A 45 -8.54 13.93 -7.99
CA ARG A 45 -9.76 14.01 -7.16
C ARG A 45 -9.47 14.60 -5.78
N GLN A 46 -10.49 14.81 -4.97
CA GLN A 46 -10.35 15.32 -3.61
C GLN A 46 -9.94 14.20 -2.65
N LEU A 47 -8.67 14.14 -2.28
CA LEU A 47 -8.21 13.19 -1.27
C LEU A 47 -8.72 13.61 0.11
N ILE A 48 -9.55 12.78 0.73
CA ILE A 48 -10.05 12.99 2.09
C ILE A 48 -9.09 12.38 3.11
N ARG A 49 -8.70 11.12 2.90
CA ARG A 49 -7.70 10.44 3.71
C ARG A 49 -6.94 9.42 2.89
N ALA A 50 -5.64 9.31 3.16
CA ALA A 50 -4.81 8.19 2.73
C ALA A 50 -4.20 7.55 3.99
N ILE A 51 -4.43 6.27 4.19
CA ILE A 51 -3.96 5.53 5.37
C ILE A 51 -3.15 4.34 4.89
N ALA A 52 -1.90 4.25 5.33
CA ALA A 52 -1.07 3.08 5.14
C ALA A 52 -0.99 2.25 6.42
N TYR A 53 -1.17 0.97 6.27
CA TYR A 53 -1.16 -0.01 7.34
C TYR A 53 0.18 -0.73 7.33
N VAL A 54 0.95 -0.55 8.40
CA VAL A 54 2.35 -1.00 8.50
C VAL A 54 2.50 -1.99 9.64
N ILE A 55 3.26 -3.05 9.41
CA ILE A 55 3.67 -3.99 10.45
C ILE A 55 5.08 -3.61 10.87
N THR A 56 5.26 -3.42 12.18
CA THR A 56 6.54 -3.05 12.77
C THR A 56 7.20 -4.25 13.41
N THR A 57 8.54 -4.27 13.35
CA THR A 57 9.38 -5.27 14.01
C THR A 57 10.08 -4.66 15.21
N GLU A 58 10.55 -5.49 16.15
CA GLU A 58 11.25 -5.01 17.35
C GLU A 58 12.51 -4.19 17.03
N GLY A 59 13.10 -4.38 15.84
CA GLY A 59 14.27 -3.64 15.38
C GLY A 59 13.98 -2.19 14.98
N GLY A 60 12.71 -1.80 14.83
CA GLY A 60 12.32 -0.44 14.44
C GLY A 60 12.82 0.00 13.07
N GLU A 61 13.10 -0.96 12.17
CA GLU A 61 13.63 -0.69 10.82
C GLU A 61 12.63 0.08 9.96
N GLU A 62 11.35 0.00 10.28
CA GLU A 62 10.26 0.64 9.55
C GLU A 62 10.10 2.13 9.86
N LYS A 63 10.78 2.67 10.88
CA LYS A 63 10.63 4.07 11.29
C LYS A 63 10.88 5.06 10.16
N GLY A 64 11.97 4.89 9.42
CA GLY A 64 12.28 5.74 8.27
C GLY A 64 11.28 5.62 7.13
N PHE A 65 10.69 4.44 6.96
CA PHE A 65 9.61 4.19 6.00
C PHE A 65 8.33 4.92 6.41
N ILE A 66 7.93 4.83 7.68
CA ILE A 66 6.76 5.54 8.23
C ILE A 66 6.93 7.06 8.05
N GLU A 67 8.08 7.61 8.44
CA GLU A 67 8.39 9.04 8.25
C GLU A 67 8.31 9.47 6.79
N ALA A 68 8.74 8.62 5.85
CA ALA A 68 8.65 8.90 4.43
C ALA A 68 7.19 8.91 3.93
N LEU A 69 6.34 8.00 4.40
CA LEU A 69 4.92 7.99 4.08
C LEU A 69 4.22 9.26 4.58
N GLU A 70 4.49 9.66 5.82
CA GLU A 70 3.89 10.84 6.45
C GLU A 70 4.27 12.14 5.73
N LYS A 71 5.50 12.25 5.22
CA LYS A 71 5.94 13.40 4.39
C LYS A 71 5.13 13.56 3.11
N HIS A 72 4.58 12.47 2.59
CA HIS A 72 3.72 12.48 1.39
C HIS A 72 2.23 12.62 1.71
N GLY A 73 1.87 12.93 2.97
CA GLY A 73 0.48 13.13 3.39
C GLY A 73 -0.29 11.81 3.58
N ILE A 74 0.43 10.70 3.75
CA ILE A 74 -0.14 9.39 4.05
C ILE A 74 -0.11 9.19 5.57
N GLU A 75 -1.28 9.05 6.19
CA GLU A 75 -1.38 8.67 7.59
C GLU A 75 -0.89 7.22 7.76
N THR A 76 -0.25 6.91 8.87
CA THR A 76 0.18 5.55 9.14
C THR A 76 -0.52 4.97 10.36
N LYS A 77 -0.92 3.70 10.24
CA LYS A 77 -1.33 2.86 11.37
C LYS A 77 -0.36 1.69 11.45
N SER A 78 0.24 1.50 12.61
CA SER A 78 1.20 0.42 12.83
C SER A 78 0.71 -0.55 13.90
N LYS A 79 1.11 -1.80 13.78
CA LYS A 79 1.04 -2.82 14.82
C LYS A 79 2.27 -3.71 14.78
N ASP A 80 2.64 -4.22 15.95
CA ASP A 80 3.79 -5.07 16.08
C ASP A 80 3.55 -6.47 15.50
N LEU A 81 4.59 -7.01 14.89
CA LEU A 81 4.60 -8.39 14.43
C LEU A 81 4.46 -9.33 15.64
N GLN A 82 3.39 -10.11 15.66
CA GLN A 82 3.19 -11.10 16.71
C GLN A 82 4.01 -12.35 16.43
N VAL A 83 4.83 -12.74 17.40
CA VAL A 83 5.59 -13.99 17.37
C VAL A 83 4.93 -14.95 18.36
N PHE A 84 4.41 -16.06 17.86
CA PHE A 84 3.80 -17.10 18.69
C PHE A 84 4.85 -18.10 19.20
N TYR A 85 4.47 -18.80 20.27
CA TYR A 85 5.29 -19.90 20.78
C TYR A 85 5.52 -20.95 19.68
N GLY A 86 6.77 -21.28 19.40
CA GLY A 86 7.15 -22.13 18.27
C GLY A 86 7.63 -21.37 17.03
N GLY A 87 7.76 -20.03 17.09
CA GLY A 87 8.37 -19.21 16.04
C GLY A 87 7.44 -18.84 14.89
N ALA A 88 6.16 -19.23 14.94
CA ALA A 88 5.16 -18.75 13.97
C ALA A 88 4.95 -17.24 14.12
N LYS A 89 5.01 -16.52 13.00
CA LYS A 89 4.79 -15.07 12.94
C LYS A 89 3.47 -14.80 12.26
N LYS A 90 2.62 -13.96 12.85
CA LYS A 90 1.40 -13.51 12.24
C LYS A 90 1.27 -12.00 12.42
N ALA A 91 1.03 -11.32 11.34
CA ALA A 91 0.52 -9.96 11.33
C ALA A 91 -0.12 -9.70 9.98
N ASP A 92 -1.36 -9.26 10.03
CA ASP A 92 -2.10 -8.74 8.89
C ASP A 92 -2.93 -7.55 9.35
N TRP A 93 -3.35 -6.73 8.42
CA TRP A 93 -4.19 -5.57 8.68
C TRP A 93 -5.57 -5.69 8.03
N ASP A 94 -5.93 -6.82 7.46
CA ASP A 94 -7.14 -6.99 6.66
C ASP A 94 -8.40 -6.54 7.39
N VAL A 95 -8.57 -6.98 8.64
CA VAL A 95 -9.69 -6.54 9.49
C VAL A 95 -9.62 -5.05 9.79
N GLY A 96 -8.44 -4.52 10.08
CA GLY A 96 -8.25 -3.09 10.36
C GLY A 96 -8.55 -2.22 9.14
N ILE A 97 -8.09 -2.61 7.97
CA ILE A 97 -8.39 -1.96 6.69
C ILE A 97 -9.89 -2.01 6.43
N ALA A 98 -10.52 -3.18 6.59
CA ALA A 98 -11.94 -3.36 6.36
C ALA A 98 -12.78 -2.46 7.28
N VAL A 99 -12.47 -2.43 8.57
CA VAL A 99 -13.20 -1.59 9.54
C VAL A 99 -13.08 -0.11 9.21
N ASP A 100 -11.89 0.37 8.89
CA ASP A 100 -11.69 1.79 8.53
C ASP A 100 -12.38 2.15 7.22
N ALA A 101 -12.31 1.29 6.21
CA ALA A 101 -12.98 1.50 4.92
C ALA A 101 -14.50 1.56 5.09
N ILE A 102 -15.11 0.64 5.84
CA ILE A 102 -16.55 0.64 6.14
C ILE A 102 -16.96 1.92 6.88
N ARG A 103 -16.17 2.33 7.89
CA ARG A 103 -16.47 3.54 8.68
C ARG A 103 -16.39 4.83 7.86
N LEU A 104 -15.50 4.88 6.89
CA LEU A 104 -15.29 6.08 6.07
C LEU A 104 -16.14 6.11 4.81
N ALA A 105 -16.50 4.97 4.24
CA ALA A 105 -17.27 4.87 2.99
C ALA A 105 -18.48 5.80 2.91
N PRO A 106 -19.33 5.96 3.95
CA PRO A 106 -20.47 6.86 3.89
C PRO A 106 -20.13 8.35 3.68
N LYS A 107 -18.87 8.73 3.86
CA LYS A 107 -18.36 10.10 3.68
C LYS A 107 -17.59 10.28 2.37
N LEU A 108 -17.47 9.23 1.59
CA LEU A 108 -16.65 9.16 0.39
C LEU A 108 -17.50 8.88 -0.84
N ASP A 109 -17.03 9.32 -1.98
CA ASP A 109 -17.61 8.99 -3.28
C ASP A 109 -16.86 7.81 -3.92
N ALA A 110 -15.60 7.61 -3.52
CA ALA A 110 -14.80 6.45 -3.93
C ALA A 110 -13.88 5.96 -2.80
N VAL A 111 -13.80 4.64 -2.67
CA VAL A 111 -12.85 3.93 -1.81
C VAL A 111 -11.83 3.26 -2.70
N VAL A 112 -10.54 3.49 -2.45
CA VAL A 112 -9.45 2.82 -3.17
C VAL A 112 -8.71 1.89 -2.21
N ILE A 113 -8.71 0.61 -2.51
CA ILE A 113 -7.95 -0.42 -1.79
C ILE A 113 -6.65 -0.66 -2.55
N VAL A 114 -5.53 -0.32 -1.92
CA VAL A 114 -4.21 -0.51 -2.52
C VAL A 114 -3.63 -1.82 -2.00
N SER A 115 -4.11 -2.91 -2.56
CA SER A 115 -3.74 -4.30 -2.29
C SER A 115 -4.19 -5.20 -3.43
N GLY A 116 -3.50 -6.31 -3.61
CA GLY A 116 -3.89 -7.38 -4.55
C GLY A 116 -4.58 -8.58 -3.87
N ASP A 117 -4.86 -8.48 -2.57
CA ASP A 117 -5.35 -9.59 -1.78
C ASP A 117 -6.84 -9.87 -2.03
N GLY A 118 -7.16 -11.13 -2.37
CA GLY A 118 -8.53 -11.60 -2.58
C GLY A 118 -9.39 -11.61 -1.33
N ASP A 119 -8.80 -11.57 -0.15
CA ASP A 119 -9.53 -11.55 1.12
C ASP A 119 -10.32 -10.25 1.31
N PHE A 120 -10.05 -9.22 0.50
CA PHE A 120 -10.84 -8.00 0.46
C PHE A 120 -12.12 -8.09 -0.38
N VAL A 121 -12.38 -9.17 -1.10
CA VAL A 121 -13.60 -9.32 -1.91
C VAL A 121 -14.89 -9.10 -1.10
N PRO A 122 -15.06 -9.68 0.11
CA PRO A 122 -16.26 -9.42 0.93
C PRO A 122 -16.42 -7.95 1.32
N LEU A 123 -15.32 -7.23 1.58
CA LEU A 123 -15.34 -5.79 1.84
C LEU A 123 -15.82 -5.01 0.62
N VAL A 124 -15.29 -5.34 -0.55
CA VAL A 124 -15.68 -4.72 -1.83
C VAL A 124 -17.17 -4.91 -2.08
N GLU A 125 -17.67 -6.13 -1.98
CA GLU A 125 -19.08 -6.45 -2.17
C GLU A 125 -20.00 -5.70 -1.22
N TYR A 126 -19.58 -5.51 0.02
CA TYR A 126 -20.33 -4.77 1.02
C TYR A 126 -20.42 -3.26 0.69
N ILE A 127 -19.29 -2.64 0.34
CA ILE A 127 -19.21 -1.18 0.12
C ILE A 127 -19.77 -0.77 -1.25
N LYS A 128 -19.62 -1.62 -2.24
CA LYS A 128 -19.90 -1.32 -3.66
C LYS A 128 -21.36 -0.93 -3.95
N ASN A 129 -22.28 -1.29 -3.06
CA ASN A 129 -23.68 -0.95 -3.22
C ASN A 129 -23.94 0.57 -3.14
N ASP A 130 -23.14 1.29 -2.35
CA ASP A 130 -23.37 2.70 -2.06
C ASP A 130 -22.18 3.60 -2.44
N THR A 131 -20.99 3.04 -2.62
CA THR A 131 -19.75 3.79 -2.88
C THR A 131 -18.94 3.09 -3.97
N GLN A 132 -18.39 3.84 -4.90
CA GLN A 132 -17.46 3.31 -5.91
C GLN A 132 -16.24 2.68 -5.24
N VAL A 133 -15.89 1.45 -5.62
CA VAL A 133 -14.72 0.75 -5.08
C VAL A 133 -13.71 0.47 -6.17
N GLU A 134 -12.51 0.98 -5.97
CA GLU A 134 -11.37 0.79 -6.85
C GLU A 134 -10.28 0.00 -6.13
N ALA A 135 -9.45 -0.72 -6.87
CA ALA A 135 -8.25 -1.33 -6.33
C ALA A 135 -7.02 -1.00 -7.18
N ALA A 136 -5.86 -1.05 -6.56
CA ALA A 136 -4.58 -0.82 -7.23
C ALA A 136 -3.53 -1.79 -6.69
N SER A 137 -2.85 -2.50 -7.58
CA SER A 137 -1.74 -3.38 -7.22
C SER A 137 -0.99 -3.86 -8.48
N PHE A 138 0.06 -4.65 -8.27
CA PHE A 138 0.72 -5.38 -9.37
C PHE A 138 -0.19 -6.54 -9.81
N GLY A 139 -0.72 -6.47 -11.02
CA GLY A 139 -1.72 -7.41 -11.53
C GLY A 139 -1.27 -8.87 -11.54
N LYS A 140 0.05 -9.11 -11.73
CA LYS A 140 0.66 -10.45 -11.70
C LYS A 140 0.59 -11.14 -10.34
N SER A 141 0.54 -10.37 -9.26
CA SER A 141 0.42 -10.88 -7.88
C SER A 141 -0.96 -10.64 -7.27
N SER A 142 -1.91 -10.15 -8.05
CA SER A 142 -3.25 -9.82 -7.58
C SER A 142 -4.24 -10.94 -7.86
N SER A 143 -5.17 -11.13 -6.92
CA SER A 143 -6.27 -12.09 -7.05
C SER A 143 -7.17 -11.74 -8.24
N ALA A 144 -7.52 -12.74 -9.05
CA ALA A 144 -8.47 -12.56 -10.13
C ALA A 144 -9.86 -12.15 -9.59
N SER A 145 -10.30 -12.75 -8.47
CA SER A 145 -11.59 -12.43 -7.86
C SER A 145 -11.67 -10.97 -7.38
N LEU A 146 -10.57 -10.41 -6.85
CA LEU A 146 -10.53 -9.00 -6.47
C LEU A 146 -10.65 -8.08 -7.69
N LYS A 147 -9.90 -8.38 -8.78
CA LYS A 147 -9.97 -7.60 -10.03
C LYS A 147 -11.38 -7.58 -10.63
N GLU A 148 -12.10 -8.70 -10.53
CA GLU A 148 -13.46 -8.81 -11.03
C GLU A 148 -14.50 -8.13 -10.12
N ALA A 149 -14.26 -8.11 -8.82
CA ALA A 149 -15.17 -7.54 -7.84
C ALA A 149 -15.22 -6.02 -7.86
N VAL A 150 -14.08 -5.34 -8.07
CA VAL A 150 -13.98 -3.88 -8.01
C VAL A 150 -14.58 -3.20 -9.25
N ASP A 151 -14.95 -1.93 -9.11
CA ASP A 151 -15.45 -1.12 -10.23
C ASP A 151 -14.34 -0.72 -11.20
N ASP A 152 -13.11 -0.54 -10.69
CA ASP A 152 -11.93 -0.23 -11.49
C ASP A 152 -10.68 -0.83 -10.84
N PHE A 153 -9.75 -1.32 -11.66
CA PHE A 153 -8.49 -1.89 -11.21
C PHE A 153 -7.31 -1.23 -11.92
N LEU A 154 -6.45 -0.57 -11.14
CA LEU A 154 -5.19 -0.03 -11.62
C LEU A 154 -4.12 -1.13 -11.60
N ASP A 155 -3.77 -1.66 -12.76
CA ASP A 155 -2.66 -2.61 -12.89
C ASP A 155 -1.32 -1.89 -12.95
N MET A 156 -0.56 -1.96 -11.86
CA MET A 156 0.76 -1.31 -11.79
C MET A 156 1.81 -2.03 -12.65
N ASP A 157 1.55 -3.25 -13.11
CA ASP A 157 2.43 -3.96 -14.05
C ASP A 157 2.39 -3.37 -15.48
N GLU A 158 1.40 -2.56 -15.83
CA GLU A 158 1.36 -1.88 -17.13
C GLU A 158 2.48 -0.83 -17.27
N ASN A 159 2.88 -0.21 -16.15
CA ASN A 159 4.00 0.73 -16.10
C ASN A 159 4.79 0.62 -14.78
N PRO A 160 5.49 -0.49 -14.52
CA PRO A 160 6.11 -0.75 -13.24
C PRO A 160 7.20 0.27 -12.88
N LYS A 161 7.85 0.87 -13.86
CA LYS A 161 8.89 1.89 -13.61
C LYS A 161 8.36 3.13 -12.91
N LYS A 162 7.09 3.44 -13.07
CA LYS A 162 6.41 4.57 -12.42
C LYS A 162 6.24 4.34 -10.92
N TYR A 163 5.99 3.10 -10.53
CA TYR A 163 5.61 2.73 -9.16
C TYR A 163 6.73 2.08 -8.36
N LEU A 164 7.90 1.92 -8.97
CA LEU A 164 9.05 1.28 -8.35
C LEU A 164 10.23 2.25 -8.23
N ILE A 165 10.93 2.15 -7.09
CA ILE A 165 12.21 2.82 -6.89
C ILE A 165 13.30 1.77 -6.69
N GLY A 166 14.53 2.08 -7.14
CA GLY A 166 15.67 1.20 -6.95
C GLY A 166 15.89 0.93 -5.46
N ALA A 167 16.28 -0.29 -5.09
CA ALA A 167 16.76 -0.55 -3.75
C ALA A 167 17.91 0.43 -3.46
N GLN A 168 17.81 1.21 -2.38
CA GLN A 168 18.93 2.03 -1.96
C GLN A 168 20.10 1.09 -1.70
N THR A 169 21.10 1.12 -2.58
CA THR A 169 22.37 0.48 -2.31
C THR A 169 22.94 1.18 -1.08
N ARG A 170 22.91 0.49 0.08
CA ARG A 170 23.67 0.93 1.25
C ARG A 170 25.08 1.20 0.77
N ARG A 171 25.46 2.47 0.65
CA ARG A 171 26.85 2.87 0.42
C ARG A 171 27.65 2.23 1.55
N ARG A 172 28.36 1.14 1.25
CA ARG A 172 29.39 0.60 2.12
C ARG A 172 30.35 1.75 2.40
N GLN A 173 30.27 2.33 3.59
CA GLN A 173 31.34 3.18 4.11
C GLN A 173 32.57 2.26 4.17
N THR A 174 33.43 2.40 3.16
CA THR A 174 34.78 1.83 3.21
C THR A 174 35.50 2.57 4.32
N ARG A 175 35.63 1.91 5.49
CA ARG A 175 36.53 2.32 6.54
C ARG A 175 37.91 2.44 5.92
N ARG A 176 38.37 3.67 5.68
CA ARG A 176 39.78 3.97 5.41
C ARG A 176 40.57 3.51 6.64
N LYS A 177 41.41 2.52 6.45
CA LYS A 177 42.41 2.11 7.44
C LYS A 177 43.35 3.31 7.64
N PRO A 178 43.70 3.70 8.89
CA PRO A 178 44.73 4.74 9.09
C PRO A 178 46.08 4.22 8.62
N ALA A 179 46.78 5.08 7.86
CA ALA A 179 48.12 4.80 7.40
C ALA A 179 49.07 4.70 8.62
N LYS A 180 49.83 3.59 8.71
CA LYS A 180 50.94 3.47 9.65
C LYS A 180 52.01 4.47 9.25
N LYS A 181 52.32 5.41 10.16
CA LYS A 181 53.52 6.20 10.08
C LYS A 181 54.70 5.34 10.47
N SER A 182 55.68 5.23 9.60
CA SER A 182 57.04 4.79 9.88
C SER A 182 57.84 5.88 10.57
#